data_eb531e17acbd585afa295fc35c508816
#
_entry.id   eb531e17acbd585afa295fc35c508816
#
_cell.length_a   1.000
_cell.length_b   1.000
_cell.length_c   1.000
_cell.angle_alpha   90.00
_cell.angle_beta   90.00
_cell.angle_gamma   90.00
#
_symmetry.space_group_name_H-M   'P 1'
#
loop_
_entity.id
_entity.type
_entity.pdbx_description
1 polymer ?
#
loop_
_entity_poly.entity_id
_entity_poly.type
_entity_poly.pdbx_seq_one_letter_code
_entity_poly.pdbx_strand_id
1 'polypeptide(L)'
;MSYLAIVDLGSNSARMVVEELHDDGTHTELIREKRDTRIAQNMGEELLLKETPILRTIEALKYFQSKYINFHPKVRAITTAAVRMAKNQTEFLDRVARETGIQFQVLTGDQEAYYDYLGVISTLNVTEGVILDTGGASVELIAVDNRRSKEAVSLSFGAVTLSEQYHLANNIMPNNLASASDYILSQYNTLQWLETQYQKPVILLGGANRSLARMARTRLGETEVSMIHGFEMPVDLVEQIFEEIRQMTRKEREKIAGLETSRADI
;
A
#
# COMPACT_ATOMS: atom_id res chain seq x y z
N MET A 1 27.09 -7.47 -15.82
CA MET A 1 25.92 -6.59 -15.55
C MET A 1 24.66 -7.34 -15.90
N SER A 2 23.67 -7.36 -14.99
CA SER A 2 22.37 -8.00 -15.23
C SER A 2 21.25 -7.06 -14.78
N TYR A 3 20.05 -7.22 -15.34
CA TYR A 3 18.91 -6.37 -15.02
C TYR A 3 17.80 -7.16 -14.34
N LEU A 4 17.14 -6.54 -13.37
CA LEU A 4 16.01 -7.09 -12.64
C LEU A 4 14.83 -6.13 -12.77
N ALA A 5 13.71 -6.62 -13.29
CA ALA A 5 12.43 -5.89 -13.22
C ALA A 5 11.57 -6.48 -12.13
N ILE A 6 11.19 -5.66 -11.17
CA ILE A 6 10.26 -6.02 -10.09
C ILE A 6 8.92 -5.38 -10.40
N VAL A 7 7.87 -6.20 -10.51
CA VAL A 7 6.49 -5.74 -10.72
C VAL A 7 5.69 -6.09 -9.48
N ASP A 8 5.16 -5.08 -8.80
CA ASP A 8 4.32 -5.21 -7.61
C ASP A 8 2.89 -4.78 -7.95
N LEU A 9 1.96 -5.73 -7.91
CA LEU A 9 0.53 -5.48 -8.09
C LEU A 9 -0.17 -5.49 -6.73
N GLY A 10 -0.27 -4.32 -6.14
CA GLY A 10 -1.09 -4.12 -4.94
C GLY A 10 -2.58 -3.89 -5.25
N SER A 11 -3.39 -3.82 -4.22
CA SER A 11 -4.86 -3.69 -4.33
C SER A 11 -5.32 -2.39 -4.99
N ASN A 12 -4.57 -1.29 -4.87
CA ASN A 12 -4.92 0.02 -5.46
C ASN A 12 -4.05 0.41 -6.65
N SER A 13 -2.78 0.04 -6.66
CA SER A 13 -1.84 0.44 -7.71
C SER A 13 -0.86 -0.67 -8.06
N ALA A 14 -0.43 -0.72 -9.33
CA ALA A 14 0.73 -1.49 -9.74
C ALA A 14 1.97 -0.59 -9.80
N ARG A 15 3.11 -1.15 -9.45
CA ARG A 15 4.42 -0.50 -9.52
C ARG A 15 5.39 -1.38 -10.27
N MET A 16 6.36 -0.76 -10.90
CA MET A 16 7.46 -1.43 -11.56
C MET A 16 8.74 -0.66 -11.29
N VAL A 17 9.80 -1.40 -10.94
CA VAL A 17 11.16 -0.87 -10.81
C VAL A 17 12.06 -1.73 -11.68
N VAL A 18 12.97 -1.10 -12.40
CA VAL A 18 14.05 -1.78 -13.11
C VAL A 18 15.37 -1.42 -12.44
N GLU A 19 16.07 -2.43 -11.99
CA GLU A 19 17.36 -2.31 -11.33
C GLU A 19 18.48 -2.88 -12.22
N GLU A 20 19.59 -2.17 -12.31
CA GLU A 20 20.85 -2.71 -12.78
C GLU A 20 21.61 -3.32 -11.60
N LEU A 21 21.94 -4.59 -11.71
CA LEU A 21 22.66 -5.32 -10.67
C LEU A 21 24.15 -5.35 -11.01
N HIS A 22 24.99 -4.92 -10.06
CA HIS A 22 26.43 -4.88 -10.20
C HIS A 22 27.10 -6.11 -9.57
N ASP A 23 28.28 -6.45 -10.06
CA ASP A 23 29.03 -7.64 -9.62
C ASP A 23 29.52 -7.53 -8.14
N ASP A 24 29.58 -6.32 -7.61
CA ASP A 24 29.91 -6.03 -6.19
C ASP A 24 28.70 -6.16 -5.23
N GLY A 25 27.54 -6.53 -5.77
CA GLY A 25 26.29 -6.68 -5.01
C GLY A 25 25.51 -5.37 -4.81
N THR A 26 26.00 -4.25 -5.33
CA THR A 26 25.23 -3.00 -5.38
C THR A 26 24.23 -3.01 -6.53
N HIS A 27 23.28 -2.08 -6.50
CA HIS A 27 22.30 -1.93 -7.58
C HIS A 27 22.04 -0.45 -7.85
N THR A 28 21.56 -0.17 -9.06
CA THR A 28 21.17 1.18 -9.48
C THR A 28 19.76 1.14 -10.06
N GLU A 29 18.85 1.94 -9.50
CA GLU A 29 17.51 2.09 -10.03
C GLU A 29 17.55 2.86 -11.36
N LEU A 30 17.08 2.24 -12.43
CA LEU A 30 17.04 2.84 -13.78
C LEU A 30 15.67 3.40 -14.13
N ILE A 31 14.61 2.69 -13.75
CA ILE A 31 13.23 3.07 -14.07
C ILE A 31 12.35 2.79 -12.88
N ARG A 32 11.47 3.74 -12.56
CA ARG A 32 10.37 3.56 -11.61
C ARG A 32 9.08 4.05 -12.23
N GLU A 33 8.08 3.18 -12.27
CA GLU A 33 6.75 3.48 -12.81
C GLU A 33 5.66 3.09 -11.83
N LYS A 34 4.57 3.83 -11.84
CA LYS A 34 3.36 3.55 -11.06
C LYS A 34 2.12 3.74 -11.93
N ARG A 35 1.13 2.84 -11.80
CA ARG A 35 -0.20 2.96 -12.41
C ARG A 35 -1.27 2.62 -11.39
N ASP A 36 -2.32 3.44 -11.31
CA ASP A 36 -3.47 3.18 -10.46
C ASP A 36 -4.39 2.16 -11.15
N THR A 37 -4.27 0.91 -10.77
CA THR A 37 -5.04 -0.21 -11.33
C THR A 37 -6.35 -0.42 -10.61
N ARG A 38 -6.39 -0.13 -9.29
CA ARG A 38 -7.54 -0.32 -8.42
C ARG A 38 -8.15 -1.71 -8.58
N ILE A 39 -7.30 -2.75 -8.58
CA ILE A 39 -7.74 -4.12 -8.81
C ILE A 39 -8.75 -4.60 -7.75
N ALA A 40 -8.70 -4.06 -6.54
CA ALA A 40 -9.66 -4.33 -5.47
C ALA A 40 -11.02 -3.63 -5.64
N GLN A 41 -11.17 -2.71 -6.60
CA GLN A 41 -12.38 -1.90 -6.75
C GLN A 41 -13.63 -2.76 -7.01
N ASN A 42 -14.67 -2.54 -6.20
CA ASN A 42 -15.97 -3.21 -6.30
C ASN A 42 -15.90 -4.75 -6.19
N MET A 43 -14.93 -5.30 -5.46
CA MET A 43 -14.88 -6.74 -5.19
C MET A 43 -16.08 -7.22 -4.38
N GLY A 44 -16.58 -6.37 -3.47
CA GLY A 44 -17.71 -6.65 -2.60
C GLY A 44 -17.53 -7.91 -1.74
N GLU A 45 -18.62 -8.35 -1.12
CA GLU A 45 -18.67 -9.60 -0.33
C GLU A 45 -18.45 -10.87 -1.18
N GLU A 46 -18.69 -10.76 -2.47
CA GLU A 46 -18.44 -11.85 -3.42
C GLU A 46 -16.96 -12.17 -3.57
N LEU A 47 -16.07 -11.22 -3.26
CA LEU A 47 -14.61 -11.29 -3.45
C LEU A 47 -14.25 -11.63 -4.90
N LEU A 48 -14.88 -10.96 -5.87
CA LEU A 48 -14.60 -11.16 -7.29
C LEU A 48 -13.92 -9.93 -7.88
N LEU A 49 -12.76 -10.12 -8.49
CA LEU A 49 -12.12 -9.09 -9.32
C LEU A 49 -13.05 -8.79 -10.50
N LYS A 50 -13.33 -7.51 -10.72
CA LYS A 50 -14.26 -7.06 -11.76
C LYS A 50 -13.52 -6.78 -13.08
N GLU A 51 -14.24 -6.91 -14.19
CA GLU A 51 -13.65 -6.83 -15.54
C GLU A 51 -12.92 -5.51 -15.80
N THR A 52 -13.51 -4.37 -15.44
CA THR A 52 -12.89 -3.05 -15.67
C THR A 52 -11.54 -2.88 -14.96
N PRO A 53 -11.39 -3.19 -13.64
CA PRO A 53 -10.08 -3.24 -12.98
C PRO A 53 -9.11 -4.25 -13.60
N ILE A 54 -9.58 -5.43 -14.03
CA ILE A 54 -8.73 -6.44 -14.69
C ILE A 54 -8.14 -5.88 -15.98
N LEU A 55 -8.96 -5.30 -16.86
CA LEU A 55 -8.50 -4.70 -18.12
C LEU A 55 -7.49 -3.59 -17.87
N ARG A 56 -7.78 -2.67 -16.94
CA ARG A 56 -6.88 -1.59 -16.55
C ARG A 56 -5.54 -2.11 -16.02
N THR A 57 -5.57 -3.22 -15.29
CA THR A 57 -4.35 -3.88 -14.80
C THR A 57 -3.53 -4.46 -15.95
N ILE A 58 -4.16 -5.16 -16.89
CA ILE A 58 -3.47 -5.72 -18.06
C ILE A 58 -2.84 -4.60 -18.91
N GLU A 59 -3.54 -3.49 -19.12
CA GLU A 59 -2.99 -2.33 -19.82
C GLU A 59 -1.77 -1.74 -19.11
N ALA A 60 -1.84 -1.61 -17.77
CA ALA A 60 -0.71 -1.15 -16.96
C ALA A 60 0.50 -2.08 -17.07
N LEU A 61 0.28 -3.39 -17.07
CA LEU A 61 1.35 -4.38 -17.21
C LEU A 61 1.98 -4.35 -18.60
N LYS A 62 1.20 -4.21 -19.66
CA LYS A 62 1.70 -4.02 -21.05
C LYS A 62 2.53 -2.73 -21.16
N TYR A 63 2.07 -1.66 -20.52
CA TYR A 63 2.84 -0.42 -20.44
C TYR A 63 4.19 -0.63 -19.71
N PHE A 64 4.23 -1.32 -18.59
CA PHE A 64 5.48 -1.61 -17.90
C PHE A 64 6.44 -2.43 -18.78
N GLN A 65 5.92 -3.43 -19.48
CA GLN A 65 6.73 -4.22 -20.43
C GLN A 65 7.38 -3.35 -21.48
N SER A 66 6.66 -2.38 -22.06
CA SER A 66 7.20 -1.47 -23.05
C SER A 66 8.38 -0.62 -22.54
N LYS A 67 8.47 -0.44 -21.20
CA LYS A 67 9.56 0.31 -20.54
C LYS A 67 10.82 -0.51 -20.34
N TYR A 68 10.67 -1.79 -20.02
CA TYR A 68 11.82 -2.63 -19.66
C TYR A 68 12.27 -3.63 -20.73
N ILE A 69 11.50 -3.82 -21.80
CA ILE A 69 11.77 -4.90 -22.77
C ILE A 69 13.18 -4.81 -23.39
N ASN A 70 13.70 -3.62 -23.60
CA ASN A 70 15.03 -3.41 -24.20
C ASN A 70 16.19 -3.76 -23.24
N PHE A 71 15.92 -3.88 -21.94
CA PHE A 71 16.92 -4.29 -20.94
C PHE A 71 17.04 -5.81 -20.83
N HIS A 72 16.09 -6.57 -21.38
CA HIS A 72 16.00 -8.03 -21.25
C HIS A 72 16.15 -8.50 -19.78
N PRO A 73 15.43 -7.90 -18.81
CA PRO A 73 15.63 -8.18 -17.40
C PRO A 73 15.09 -9.54 -17.00
N LYS A 74 15.63 -10.09 -15.91
CA LYS A 74 14.89 -11.10 -15.17
C LYS A 74 13.67 -10.43 -14.53
N VAL A 75 12.46 -10.92 -14.80
CA VAL A 75 11.22 -10.36 -14.23
C VAL A 75 10.84 -11.12 -12.96
N ARG A 76 10.54 -10.37 -11.89
CA ARG A 76 9.91 -10.85 -10.67
C ARG A 76 8.61 -10.10 -10.47
N ALA A 77 7.49 -10.80 -10.52
CA ALA A 77 6.19 -10.20 -10.35
C ALA A 77 5.50 -10.78 -9.12
N ILE A 78 5.03 -9.90 -8.24
CA ILE A 78 4.34 -10.25 -7.01
C ILE A 78 2.99 -9.56 -6.96
N THR A 79 2.02 -10.20 -6.33
CA THR A 79 0.71 -9.63 -6.04
C THR A 79 0.24 -10.03 -4.65
N THR A 80 -0.70 -9.26 -4.12
CA THR A 80 -1.00 -9.25 -2.69
C THR A 80 -2.50 -9.41 -2.41
N ALA A 81 -3.01 -8.82 -1.34
CA ALA A 81 -4.29 -9.06 -0.71
C ALA A 81 -5.49 -9.17 -1.66
N ALA A 82 -5.70 -8.21 -2.58
CA ALA A 82 -6.88 -8.24 -3.44
C ALA A 82 -6.92 -9.49 -4.33
N VAL A 83 -5.78 -9.84 -4.94
CA VAL A 83 -5.68 -11.05 -5.77
C VAL A 83 -5.67 -12.31 -4.90
N ARG A 84 -5.00 -12.26 -3.75
CA ARG A 84 -4.96 -13.38 -2.77
C ARG A 84 -6.35 -13.80 -2.31
N MET A 85 -7.24 -12.84 -2.02
CA MET A 85 -8.58 -13.10 -1.52
C MET A 85 -9.61 -13.40 -2.63
N ALA A 86 -9.26 -13.11 -3.89
CA ALA A 86 -10.21 -13.21 -4.99
C ALA A 86 -10.61 -14.65 -5.32
N LYS A 87 -11.92 -14.92 -5.39
CA LYS A 87 -12.44 -16.25 -5.78
C LYS A 87 -12.14 -16.59 -7.24
N ASN A 88 -11.98 -15.59 -8.11
CA ASN A 88 -11.55 -15.73 -9.50
C ASN A 88 -10.05 -15.49 -9.71
N GLN A 89 -9.22 -15.70 -8.66
CA GLN A 89 -7.76 -15.51 -8.68
C GLN A 89 -7.10 -16.26 -9.85
N THR A 90 -7.37 -17.56 -9.97
CA THR A 90 -6.75 -18.40 -11.01
C THR A 90 -7.07 -17.89 -12.40
N GLU A 91 -8.33 -17.58 -12.69
CA GLU A 91 -8.75 -17.05 -13.99
C GLU A 91 -8.05 -15.73 -14.32
N PHE A 92 -7.94 -14.83 -13.32
CA PHE A 92 -7.21 -13.57 -13.48
C PHE A 92 -5.73 -13.80 -13.78
N LEU A 93 -5.05 -14.63 -13.00
CA LEU A 93 -3.61 -14.92 -13.17
C LEU A 93 -3.32 -15.57 -14.53
N ASP A 94 -4.14 -16.54 -14.95
CA ASP A 94 -4.03 -17.21 -16.25
C ASP A 94 -4.22 -16.21 -17.40
N ARG A 95 -5.19 -15.30 -17.26
CA ARG A 95 -5.43 -14.25 -18.26
C ARG A 95 -4.26 -13.30 -18.35
N VAL A 96 -3.72 -12.83 -17.22
CA VAL A 96 -2.52 -11.98 -17.20
C VAL A 96 -1.33 -12.68 -17.85
N ALA A 97 -1.07 -13.93 -17.48
CA ALA A 97 0.03 -14.71 -18.07
C ALA A 97 -0.12 -14.87 -19.59
N ARG A 98 -1.33 -15.16 -20.07
CA ARG A 98 -1.62 -15.31 -21.49
C ARG A 98 -1.47 -14.00 -22.28
N GLU A 99 -1.93 -12.86 -21.71
CA GLU A 99 -1.96 -11.58 -22.42
C GLU A 99 -0.66 -10.78 -22.29
N THR A 100 0.15 -11.04 -21.25
CA THR A 100 1.37 -10.27 -20.96
C THR A 100 2.62 -11.13 -20.82
N GLY A 101 2.50 -12.45 -20.68
CA GLY A 101 3.63 -13.32 -20.37
C GLY A 101 4.16 -13.18 -18.93
N ILE A 102 3.60 -12.27 -18.13
CA ILE A 102 4.02 -12.06 -16.73
C ILE A 102 3.34 -13.10 -15.84
N GLN A 103 4.15 -13.83 -15.06
CA GLN A 103 3.67 -14.78 -14.07
C GLN A 103 3.84 -14.18 -12.68
N PHE A 104 2.71 -14.00 -11.98
CA PHE A 104 2.70 -13.46 -10.63
C PHE A 104 2.86 -14.55 -9.57
N GLN A 105 3.71 -14.27 -8.58
CA GLN A 105 3.68 -14.95 -7.29
C GLN A 105 2.68 -14.23 -6.39
N VAL A 106 1.69 -14.94 -5.86
CA VAL A 106 0.77 -14.40 -4.85
C VAL A 106 1.43 -14.53 -3.49
N LEU A 107 1.69 -13.40 -2.83
CA LEU A 107 2.27 -13.39 -1.50
C LEU A 107 1.23 -13.74 -0.44
N THR A 108 1.64 -14.50 0.57
CA THR A 108 0.86 -14.63 1.80
C THR A 108 0.95 -13.35 2.62
N GLY A 109 0.02 -13.14 3.58
CA GLY A 109 0.10 -11.99 4.49
C GLY A 109 1.39 -11.96 5.30
N ASP A 110 1.88 -13.13 5.74
CA ASP A 110 3.14 -13.23 6.47
C ASP A 110 4.35 -12.84 5.60
N GLN A 111 4.31 -13.16 4.30
CA GLN A 111 5.36 -12.75 3.35
C GLN A 111 5.30 -11.24 3.10
N GLU A 112 4.11 -10.63 2.98
CA GLU A 112 3.98 -9.17 2.88
C GLU A 112 4.59 -8.52 4.12
N ALA A 113 4.13 -8.87 5.31
CA ALA A 113 4.65 -8.34 6.57
C ALA A 113 6.17 -8.51 6.72
N TYR A 114 6.71 -9.65 6.28
CA TYR A 114 8.16 -9.89 6.30
C TYR A 114 8.92 -8.95 5.34
N TYR A 115 8.41 -8.71 4.13
CA TYR A 115 9.06 -7.78 3.20
C TYR A 115 8.95 -6.33 3.66
N ASP A 116 7.84 -5.93 4.28
CA ASP A 116 7.69 -4.62 4.90
C ASP A 116 8.72 -4.41 6.01
N TYR A 117 8.85 -5.39 6.89
CA TYR A 117 9.88 -5.39 7.93
C TYR A 117 11.28 -5.25 7.32
N LEU A 118 11.63 -6.06 6.32
CA LEU A 118 12.96 -5.97 5.68
C LEU A 118 13.19 -4.60 5.04
N GLY A 119 12.18 -4.04 4.37
CA GLY A 119 12.25 -2.72 3.76
C GLY A 119 12.53 -1.61 4.78
N VAL A 120 11.84 -1.64 5.92
CA VAL A 120 12.05 -0.68 7.01
C VAL A 120 13.43 -0.83 7.64
N ILE A 121 13.79 -2.04 8.06
CA ILE A 121 15.07 -2.27 8.78
C ILE A 121 16.28 -2.01 7.89
N SER A 122 16.20 -2.21 6.58
CA SER A 122 17.30 -1.93 5.66
C SER A 122 17.49 -0.46 5.34
N THR A 123 16.44 0.37 5.50
CA THR A 123 16.46 1.77 5.06
C THR A 123 16.31 2.79 6.18
N LEU A 124 15.82 2.39 7.36
CA LEU A 124 15.63 3.23 8.53
C LEU A 124 16.35 2.66 9.76
N ASN A 125 16.80 3.55 10.64
CA ASN A 125 17.41 3.14 11.91
C ASN A 125 16.35 2.94 13.01
N VAL A 126 15.44 1.99 12.78
CA VAL A 126 14.39 1.62 13.74
C VAL A 126 14.91 0.51 14.66
N THR A 127 14.97 0.76 15.96
CA THR A 127 15.33 -0.22 16.98
C THR A 127 14.13 -0.91 17.59
N GLU A 128 13.03 -0.14 17.82
CA GLU A 128 11.78 -0.64 18.36
C GLU A 128 10.60 0.16 17.80
N GLY A 129 9.42 -0.43 17.80
CA GLY A 129 8.19 0.20 17.32
C GLY A 129 7.24 -0.78 16.66
N VAL A 130 6.18 -0.25 16.06
CA VAL A 130 5.23 -1.01 15.25
C VAL A 130 5.28 -0.49 13.82
N ILE A 131 5.58 -1.37 12.88
CA ILE A 131 5.40 -1.07 11.45
C ILE A 131 3.92 -1.29 11.13
N LEU A 132 3.31 -0.31 10.49
CA LEU A 132 1.93 -0.32 10.03
C LEU A 132 1.92 -0.02 8.52
N ASP A 133 1.74 -1.05 7.70
CA ASP A 133 1.43 -0.84 6.27
C ASP A 133 -0.08 -0.84 6.05
N THR A 134 -0.59 0.30 5.58
CA THR A 134 -1.99 0.44 5.21
C THR A 134 -2.13 0.27 3.71
N GLY A 135 -2.41 -0.96 3.31
CA GLY A 135 -2.71 -1.32 1.93
C GLY A 135 -4.13 -0.96 1.50
N GLY A 136 -4.52 -1.38 0.29
CA GLY A 136 -5.89 -1.17 -0.20
C GLY A 136 -6.90 -2.20 0.32
N ALA A 137 -6.46 -3.44 0.54
CA ALA A 137 -7.32 -4.55 0.99
C ALA A 137 -6.73 -5.36 2.14
N SER A 138 -5.56 -4.98 2.64
CA SER A 138 -4.96 -5.54 3.86
C SER A 138 -4.28 -4.44 4.67
N VAL A 139 -4.01 -4.76 5.93
CA VAL A 139 -3.16 -3.99 6.84
C VAL A 139 -2.18 -4.95 7.48
N GLU A 140 -0.90 -4.66 7.35
CA GLU A 140 0.17 -5.41 8.00
C GLU A 140 0.61 -4.66 9.25
N LEU A 141 0.72 -5.39 10.37
CA LEU A 141 1.23 -4.90 11.65
C LEU A 141 2.41 -5.76 12.07
N ILE A 142 3.57 -5.14 12.30
CA ILE A 142 4.77 -5.84 12.71
C ILE A 142 5.40 -5.17 13.94
N ALA A 143 5.48 -5.88 15.06
CA ALA A 143 6.21 -5.42 16.22
C ALA A 143 7.72 -5.63 16.03
N VAL A 144 8.49 -4.56 16.20
CA VAL A 144 9.95 -4.56 16.14
C VAL A 144 10.52 -4.32 17.53
N ASP A 145 11.49 -5.16 17.92
CA ASP A 145 12.26 -4.98 19.13
C ASP A 145 13.71 -5.43 18.88
N ASN A 146 14.67 -4.59 19.27
CA ASN A 146 16.09 -4.78 18.96
C ASN A 146 16.36 -5.06 17.48
N ARG A 147 15.71 -4.31 16.59
CA ARG A 147 15.76 -4.45 15.13
C ARG A 147 15.27 -5.81 14.59
N ARG A 148 14.54 -6.58 15.38
CA ARG A 148 14.01 -7.89 14.99
C ARG A 148 12.49 -7.87 15.02
N SER A 149 11.88 -8.49 14.02
CA SER A 149 10.45 -8.77 14.04
C SER A 149 10.14 -9.76 15.17
N LYS A 150 9.21 -9.44 16.03
CA LYS A 150 8.75 -10.26 17.16
C LYS A 150 7.39 -10.88 16.88
N GLU A 151 6.47 -10.05 16.45
CA GLU A 151 5.10 -10.40 16.10
C GLU A 151 4.81 -9.80 14.73
N ALA A 152 4.03 -10.48 13.92
CA ALA A 152 3.57 -9.99 12.63
C ALA A 152 2.18 -10.55 12.31
N VAL A 153 1.34 -9.73 11.71
CA VAL A 153 0.00 -10.13 11.25
C VAL A 153 -0.39 -9.35 10.02
N SER A 154 -1.15 -9.97 9.12
CA SER A 154 -1.86 -9.31 8.03
C SER A 154 -3.35 -9.43 8.29
N LEU A 155 -4.02 -8.29 8.43
CA LEU A 155 -5.46 -8.18 8.63
C LEU A 155 -6.15 -7.97 7.28
N SER A 156 -7.29 -8.64 7.06
CA SER A 156 -7.99 -8.67 5.78
C SER A 156 -8.94 -7.48 5.58
N PHE A 157 -8.45 -6.27 5.83
CA PHE A 157 -9.12 -5.00 5.50
C PHE A 157 -8.07 -3.95 5.14
N GLY A 158 -8.44 -2.94 4.38
CA GLY A 158 -7.54 -1.86 4.00
C GLY A 158 -8.31 -0.62 3.56
N ALA A 159 -7.62 0.40 3.08
CA ALA A 159 -8.23 1.69 2.76
C ALA A 159 -9.36 1.61 1.72
N VAL A 160 -9.18 0.80 0.67
CA VAL A 160 -10.22 0.63 -0.39
C VAL A 160 -11.41 -0.14 0.16
N THR A 161 -11.18 -1.29 0.79
CA THR A 161 -12.27 -2.14 1.29
C THR A 161 -13.07 -1.46 2.39
N LEU A 162 -12.44 -0.72 3.31
CA LEU A 162 -13.14 0.06 4.33
C LEU A 162 -13.95 1.20 3.72
N SER A 163 -13.35 1.94 2.76
CA SER A 163 -14.05 3.04 2.10
C SER A 163 -15.30 2.56 1.36
N GLU A 164 -15.25 1.40 0.69
CA GLU A 164 -16.40 0.81 0.01
C GLU A 164 -17.44 0.25 1.00
N GLN A 165 -17.01 -0.54 1.97
CA GLN A 165 -17.88 -1.21 2.93
C GLN A 165 -18.67 -0.24 3.81
N TYR A 166 -18.03 0.85 4.23
CA TYR A 166 -18.64 1.85 5.12
C TYR A 166 -19.03 3.14 4.40
N HIS A 167 -19.03 3.15 3.05
CA HIS A 167 -19.46 4.28 2.22
C HIS A 167 -18.75 5.61 2.55
N LEU A 168 -17.42 5.57 2.73
CA LEU A 168 -16.61 6.73 3.12
C LEU A 168 -16.07 7.53 1.92
N ALA A 169 -16.31 7.07 0.70
CA ALA A 169 -15.68 7.61 -0.51
C ALA A 169 -16.01 9.08 -0.81
N ASN A 170 -17.17 9.58 -0.45
CA ASN A 170 -17.59 10.96 -0.73
C ASN A 170 -17.81 11.73 0.58
N ASN A 171 -19.04 11.81 1.04
CA ASN A 171 -19.37 12.42 2.33
C ASN A 171 -19.16 11.39 3.44
N ILE A 172 -18.33 11.72 4.41
CA ILE A 172 -18.07 10.84 5.55
C ILE A 172 -19.15 11.10 6.60
N MET A 173 -20.18 10.25 6.60
CA MET A 173 -21.25 10.34 7.60
C MET A 173 -20.75 9.86 8.96
N PRO A 174 -21.08 10.57 10.08
CA PRO A 174 -20.59 10.20 11.41
C PRO A 174 -20.85 8.74 11.79
N ASN A 175 -22.04 8.21 11.50
CA ASN A 175 -22.38 6.83 11.80
C ASN A 175 -21.54 5.82 10.99
N ASN A 176 -21.25 6.12 9.72
CA ASN A 176 -20.44 5.27 8.87
C ASN A 176 -18.98 5.25 9.37
N LEU A 177 -18.46 6.41 9.77
CA LEU A 177 -17.13 6.53 10.34
C LEU A 177 -17.03 5.79 11.67
N ALA A 178 -18.04 5.93 12.56
CA ALA A 178 -18.09 5.21 13.83
C ALA A 178 -18.08 3.69 13.59
N SER A 179 -18.93 3.19 12.67
CA SER A 179 -18.96 1.75 12.36
C SER A 179 -17.63 1.23 11.79
N ALA A 180 -16.96 2.02 10.95
CA ALA A 180 -15.63 1.66 10.44
C ALA A 180 -14.60 1.64 11.57
N SER A 181 -14.63 2.63 12.46
CA SER A 181 -13.74 2.71 13.63
C SER A 181 -13.95 1.54 14.58
N ASP A 182 -15.19 1.21 14.88
CA ASP A 182 -15.53 0.07 15.76
C ASP A 182 -15.05 -1.26 15.16
N TYR A 183 -15.19 -1.41 13.86
CA TYR A 183 -14.67 -2.58 13.15
C TYR A 183 -13.14 -2.67 13.27
N ILE A 184 -12.42 -1.59 12.95
CA ILE A 184 -10.95 -1.54 13.05
C ILE A 184 -10.50 -1.87 14.47
N LEU A 185 -11.11 -1.23 15.48
CA LEU A 185 -10.79 -1.49 16.87
C LEU A 185 -11.07 -2.95 17.27
N SER A 186 -12.18 -3.54 16.79
CA SER A 186 -12.47 -4.95 17.03
C SER A 186 -11.37 -5.88 16.51
N GLN A 187 -10.80 -5.56 15.32
CA GLN A 187 -9.70 -6.32 14.74
C GLN A 187 -8.40 -6.14 15.56
N TYR A 188 -8.05 -4.92 15.94
CA TYR A 188 -6.85 -4.65 16.73
C TYR A 188 -6.93 -5.25 18.14
N ASN A 189 -8.10 -5.29 18.76
CA ASN A 189 -8.33 -5.91 20.07
C ASN A 189 -8.11 -7.44 20.08
N THR A 190 -8.06 -8.08 18.92
CA THR A 190 -7.66 -9.50 18.83
C THR A 190 -6.15 -9.71 19.01
N LEU A 191 -5.37 -8.63 18.89
CA LEU A 191 -3.91 -8.66 18.93
C LEU A 191 -3.39 -8.31 20.31
N GLN A 192 -3.38 -9.29 21.24
CA GLN A 192 -2.96 -9.09 22.63
C GLN A 192 -1.57 -8.45 22.78
N TRP A 193 -0.65 -8.77 21.84
CA TRP A 193 0.69 -8.20 21.86
C TRP A 193 0.73 -6.70 21.56
N LEU A 194 -0.31 -6.13 20.93
CA LEU A 194 -0.36 -4.70 20.55
C LEU A 194 -0.39 -3.81 21.80
N GLU A 195 -1.00 -4.24 22.89
CA GLU A 195 -1.01 -3.50 24.16
C GLU A 195 0.40 -3.26 24.71
N THR A 196 1.32 -4.20 24.47
CA THR A 196 2.71 -4.09 24.92
C THR A 196 3.52 -3.07 24.11
N GLN A 197 2.96 -2.58 22.99
CA GLN A 197 3.59 -1.60 22.11
C GLN A 197 3.14 -0.15 22.38
N TYR A 198 2.31 0.05 23.41
CA TYR A 198 1.84 1.38 23.78
C TYR A 198 3.01 2.36 24.01
N GLN A 199 2.89 3.57 23.52
CA GLN A 199 3.92 4.62 23.53
C GLN A 199 5.18 4.38 22.68
N LYS A 200 5.25 3.29 21.92
CA LYS A 200 6.34 3.11 20.96
C LYS A 200 6.06 3.82 19.64
N PRO A 201 7.10 4.19 18.89
CA PRO A 201 6.92 4.76 17.55
C PRO A 201 6.13 3.86 16.63
N VAL A 202 5.28 4.45 15.77
CA VAL A 202 4.61 3.77 14.67
C VAL A 202 5.26 4.17 13.35
N ILE A 203 5.77 3.20 12.61
CA ILE A 203 6.41 3.38 11.32
C ILE A 203 5.36 3.15 10.24
N LEU A 204 4.95 4.21 9.57
CA LEU A 204 3.85 4.20 8.63
C LEU A 204 4.32 3.89 7.21
N LEU A 205 3.77 2.84 6.60
CA LEU A 205 3.95 2.47 5.21
C LEU A 205 2.61 2.61 4.45
N GLY A 206 2.65 2.39 3.15
CA GLY A 206 1.48 2.44 2.28
C GLY A 206 1.20 3.79 1.65
N GLY A 207 0.29 3.79 0.69
CA GLY A 207 0.02 4.97 -0.12
C GLY A 207 -0.79 6.05 0.60
N ALA A 208 -1.72 5.68 1.47
CA ALA A 208 -2.49 6.60 2.30
C ALA A 208 -1.56 7.35 3.27
N ASN A 209 -0.67 6.62 3.95
CA ASN A 209 0.29 7.18 4.89
C ASN A 209 1.32 8.10 4.22
N ARG A 210 1.74 7.79 2.98
CA ARG A 210 2.58 8.73 2.20
C ARG A 210 1.85 10.01 1.84
N SER A 211 0.54 9.96 1.56
CA SER A 211 -0.25 11.19 1.36
C SER A 211 -0.36 12.00 2.64
N LEU A 212 -0.59 11.33 3.78
CA LEU A 212 -0.60 11.96 5.09
C LEU A 212 0.72 12.70 5.37
N ALA A 213 1.87 12.06 5.13
CA ALA A 213 3.18 12.67 5.31
C ALA A 213 3.38 13.90 4.40
N ARG A 214 2.96 13.85 3.13
CA ARG A 214 3.04 15.02 2.23
C ARG A 214 2.14 16.16 2.68
N MET A 215 0.93 15.88 3.14
CA MET A 215 0.03 16.90 3.71
C MET A 215 0.62 17.54 4.96
N ALA A 216 1.22 16.74 5.84
CA ALA A 216 1.90 17.24 7.04
C ALA A 216 3.06 18.18 6.67
N ARG A 217 3.94 17.78 5.75
CA ARG A 217 5.05 18.62 5.28
C ARG A 217 4.57 19.92 4.63
N THR A 218 3.50 19.85 3.84
CA THR A 218 2.88 21.05 3.24
C THR A 218 2.42 22.04 4.33
N ARG A 219 1.80 21.54 5.41
CA ARG A 219 1.36 22.39 6.54
C ARG A 219 2.50 23.01 7.31
N LEU A 220 3.63 22.31 7.41
CA LEU A 220 4.85 22.83 8.02
C LEU A 220 5.58 23.85 7.13
N GLY A 221 5.06 24.11 5.92
CA GLY A 221 5.64 25.07 4.98
C GLY A 221 6.90 24.56 4.27
N GLU A 222 7.10 23.24 4.24
CA GLU A 222 8.26 22.65 3.58
C GLU A 222 8.10 22.67 2.05
N THR A 223 9.19 22.96 1.35
CA THR A 223 9.19 23.08 -0.13
C THR A 223 9.32 21.74 -0.84
N GLU A 224 10.00 20.76 -0.23
CA GLU A 224 10.24 19.44 -0.82
C GLU A 224 9.34 18.38 -0.19
N VAL A 225 8.03 18.53 -0.37
CA VAL A 225 7.01 17.64 0.24
C VAL A 225 7.07 16.18 -0.22
N SER A 226 7.82 15.88 -1.27
CA SER A 226 8.01 14.50 -1.78
C SER A 226 9.02 13.68 -0.98
N MET A 227 9.94 14.33 -0.26
CA MET A 227 10.97 13.67 0.57
C MET A 227 10.39 13.22 1.91
N ILE A 228 9.62 12.14 1.88
CA ILE A 228 8.88 11.64 3.05
C ILE A 228 9.56 10.46 3.76
N HIS A 229 10.60 9.87 3.17
CA HIS A 229 11.30 8.75 3.79
C HIS A 229 12.00 9.18 5.07
N GLY A 230 11.68 8.52 6.19
CA GLY A 230 12.20 8.89 7.50
C GLY A 230 11.63 10.19 8.09
N PHE A 231 10.57 10.76 7.48
CA PHE A 231 9.90 11.93 8.04
C PHE A 231 9.10 11.57 9.29
N GLU A 232 9.34 12.30 10.38
CA GLU A 232 8.66 12.10 11.66
C GLU A 232 7.51 13.10 11.81
N MET A 233 6.34 12.60 12.18
CA MET A 233 5.13 13.42 12.37
C MET A 233 4.70 13.36 13.83
N PRO A 234 4.45 14.53 14.48
CA PRO A 234 3.76 14.56 15.77
C PRO A 234 2.33 14.00 15.65
N VAL A 235 1.88 13.27 16.65
CA VAL A 235 0.54 12.65 16.67
C VAL A 235 -0.57 13.69 16.56
N ASP A 236 -0.43 14.81 17.24
CA ASP A 236 -1.39 15.92 17.19
C ASP A 236 -1.57 16.53 15.79
N LEU A 237 -0.50 16.55 14.98
CA LEU A 237 -0.60 16.96 13.57
C LEU A 237 -1.38 15.94 12.73
N VAL A 238 -1.20 14.66 12.99
CA VAL A 238 -1.97 13.59 12.34
C VAL A 238 -3.46 13.72 12.67
N GLU A 239 -3.78 13.93 13.95
CA GLU A 239 -5.14 14.12 14.44
C GLU A 239 -5.80 15.35 13.80
N GLN A 240 -5.10 16.48 13.72
CA GLN A 240 -5.60 17.70 13.07
C GLN A 240 -5.92 17.47 11.58
N ILE A 241 -5.03 16.77 10.86
CA ILE A 241 -5.25 16.44 9.45
C ILE A 241 -6.48 15.54 9.31
N PHE A 242 -6.61 14.54 10.16
CA PHE A 242 -7.76 13.62 10.16
C PHE A 242 -9.07 14.37 10.41
N GLU A 243 -9.13 15.22 11.44
CA GLU A 243 -10.31 16.01 11.79
C GLU A 243 -10.76 16.93 10.65
N GLU A 244 -9.84 17.49 9.89
CA GLU A 244 -10.17 18.31 8.73
C GLU A 244 -10.68 17.47 7.56
N ILE A 245 -9.98 16.39 7.20
CA ILE A 245 -10.32 15.55 6.05
C ILE A 245 -11.69 14.89 6.22
N ARG A 246 -12.02 14.43 7.43
CA ARG A 246 -13.29 13.75 7.69
C ARG A 246 -14.54 14.64 7.52
N GLN A 247 -14.36 15.96 7.55
CA GLN A 247 -15.42 16.93 7.34
C GLN A 247 -15.61 17.33 5.88
N MET A 248 -14.68 16.95 5.00
CA MET A 248 -14.66 17.34 3.60
C MET A 248 -15.38 16.34 2.71
N THR A 249 -16.00 16.84 1.66
CA THR A 249 -16.44 16.03 0.51
C THR A 249 -15.23 15.53 -0.27
N ARG A 250 -15.41 14.49 -1.09
CA ARG A 250 -14.36 14.02 -2.00
C ARG A 250 -13.78 15.15 -2.87
N LYS A 251 -14.64 16.00 -3.45
CA LYS A 251 -14.21 17.13 -4.32
C LYS A 251 -13.34 18.15 -3.57
N GLU A 252 -13.56 18.32 -2.28
CA GLU A 252 -12.72 19.18 -1.45
C GLU A 252 -11.40 18.51 -1.14
N ARG A 253 -11.44 17.21 -0.79
CA ARG A 253 -10.21 16.42 -0.57
C ARG A 253 -9.31 16.35 -1.81
N GLU A 254 -9.87 16.28 -3.02
CA GLU A 254 -9.11 16.30 -4.28
C GLU A 254 -8.26 17.57 -4.48
N LYS A 255 -8.54 18.64 -3.71
CA LYS A 255 -7.82 19.93 -3.77
C LYS A 255 -6.77 20.08 -2.68
N ILE A 256 -6.67 19.14 -1.76
CA ILE A 256 -5.70 19.21 -0.65
C ILE A 256 -4.29 19.06 -1.21
N ALA A 257 -3.43 20.03 -0.92
CA ALA A 257 -2.02 19.94 -1.28
C ALA A 257 -1.34 18.77 -0.55
N GLY A 258 -0.62 17.93 -1.29
CA GLY A 258 0.01 16.71 -0.78
C GLY A 258 -0.84 15.45 -0.89
N LEU A 259 -2.16 15.54 -1.04
CA LEU A 259 -3.02 14.39 -1.29
C LEU A 259 -3.03 14.02 -2.78
N GLU A 260 -2.74 12.76 -3.11
CA GLU A 260 -2.94 12.27 -4.48
C GLU A 260 -4.44 12.23 -4.80
N THR A 261 -4.88 12.89 -5.88
CA THR A 261 -6.29 12.96 -6.29
C THR A 261 -6.95 11.58 -6.40
N SER A 262 -6.19 10.57 -6.87
CA SER A 262 -6.63 9.18 -6.96
C SER A 262 -6.89 8.51 -5.60
N ARG A 263 -6.57 9.19 -4.49
CA ARG A 263 -6.76 8.71 -3.11
C ARG A 263 -7.77 9.53 -2.30
N ALA A 264 -8.42 10.49 -2.93
CA ALA A 264 -9.40 11.34 -2.25
C ALA A 264 -10.68 10.59 -1.82
N ASP A 265 -10.85 9.36 -2.29
CA ASP A 265 -11.98 8.46 -1.98
C ASP A 265 -11.61 7.27 -1.07
N ILE A 266 -10.37 7.20 -0.60
CA ILE A 266 -9.88 6.09 0.24
C ILE A 266 -9.05 6.59 1.41
#